data_7a69636b290cdf937cc7a2451e887b08
#
_entry.id   7a69636b290cdf937cc7a2451e887b08
#
_cell.length_a   1.000
_cell.length_b   1.000
_cell.length_c   1.000
_cell.angle_alpha   90.00
_cell.angle_beta   90.00
_cell.angle_gamma   90.00
#
_symmetry.space_group_name_H-M   'P 1'
#
loop_
_entity.id
_entity.type
_entity.pdbx_description
1 polymer ?
#
loop_
_entity_poly.entity_id
_entity_poly.type
_entity_poly.pdbx_seq_one_letter_code
_entity_poly.pdbx_strand_id
1 'polypeptide(L)'
;MSAPTRNEDPELSRREELTVSSSAMSGAPWKTAGAAGAIVAGGDLALHLAGGHLAVPTALSAGVVALFAVAGGGTLLRSQSGRAMRWARNHPWRFALMPGAAAAVVVFVLSVLIGSSGLIGGAFTAVWHGAVVYGLTGLAGTVGGSRKRRDA
;
A
#
# COMPACT_ATOMS: atom_id res chain seq x y z
N MET A 1 -32.06 30.23 17.78
CA MET A 1 -31.69 29.38 16.61
C MET A 1 -30.25 29.00 16.80
N SER A 2 -29.99 27.77 17.30
CA SER A 2 -28.63 27.24 17.49
C SER A 2 -28.08 26.79 16.15
N ALA A 3 -26.92 27.30 15.77
CA ALA A 3 -26.21 26.82 14.57
C ALA A 3 -25.92 25.31 14.69
N PRO A 4 -26.04 24.54 13.61
CA PRO A 4 -25.69 23.14 13.65
C PRO A 4 -24.19 23.03 13.94
N THR A 5 -23.87 22.42 15.09
CA THR A 5 -22.51 22.06 15.45
C THR A 5 -21.92 21.25 14.30
N ARG A 6 -20.76 21.74 13.80
CA ARG A 6 -19.90 21.05 12.84
C ARG A 6 -19.83 19.59 13.28
N ASN A 7 -20.34 18.67 12.45
CA ASN A 7 -20.25 17.23 12.67
C ASN A 7 -18.78 16.90 12.91
N GLU A 8 -18.41 16.75 14.16
CA GLU A 8 -17.23 15.97 14.52
C GLU A 8 -17.51 14.59 13.96
N ASP A 9 -16.75 14.19 12.95
CA ASP A 9 -16.81 12.81 12.45
C ASP A 9 -16.52 11.92 13.65
N PRO A 10 -17.48 11.08 14.10
CA PRO A 10 -17.28 10.25 15.27
C PRO A 10 -16.02 9.42 15.01
N GLU A 11 -15.09 9.41 15.97
CA GLU A 11 -13.91 8.57 15.88
C GLU A 11 -14.37 7.15 15.60
N LEU A 12 -14.06 6.66 14.40
CA LEU A 12 -14.41 5.31 13.99
C LEU A 12 -13.73 4.33 14.94
N SER A 13 -14.47 3.35 15.43
CA SER A 13 -13.86 2.26 16.17
C SER A 13 -12.83 1.55 15.29
N ARG A 14 -11.83 0.92 15.88
CA ARG A 14 -10.78 0.20 15.10
C ARG A 14 -11.36 -0.82 14.11
N ARG A 15 -12.50 -1.45 14.44
CA ARG A 15 -13.21 -2.38 13.54
C ARG A 15 -13.82 -1.67 12.35
N GLU A 16 -14.41 -0.50 12.57
CA GLU A 16 -14.99 0.31 11.50
C GLU A 16 -13.92 0.85 10.58
N GLU A 17 -12.77 1.28 11.10
CA GLU A 17 -11.62 1.71 10.29
C GLU A 17 -11.12 0.58 9.37
N LEU A 18 -11.00 -0.65 9.90
CA LEU A 18 -10.61 -1.81 9.09
C LEU A 18 -11.63 -2.13 8.00
N THR A 19 -12.92 -2.07 8.32
CA THR A 19 -13.99 -2.32 7.36
C THR A 19 -14.02 -1.26 6.26
N VAL A 20 -13.87 0.01 6.62
CA VAL A 20 -13.82 1.13 5.67
C VAL A 20 -12.56 1.04 4.79
N SER A 21 -11.40 0.72 5.38
CA SER A 21 -10.15 0.54 4.63
C SER A 21 -10.21 -0.62 3.65
N SER A 22 -10.76 -1.77 4.06
CA SER A 22 -10.91 -2.94 3.18
C SER A 22 -11.89 -2.66 2.04
N SER A 23 -12.99 -1.94 2.32
CA SER A 23 -13.93 -1.50 1.29
C SER A 23 -13.31 -0.53 0.30
N ALA A 24 -12.42 0.36 0.74
CA ALA A 24 -11.67 1.24 -0.15
C ALA A 24 -10.68 0.45 -1.02
N MET A 25 -10.00 -0.55 -0.45
CA MET A 25 -9.07 -1.43 -1.18
C MET A 25 -9.75 -2.35 -2.20
N SER A 26 -11.02 -2.70 -2.02
CA SER A 26 -11.75 -3.50 -3.03
C SER A 26 -11.85 -2.79 -4.38
N GLY A 27 -11.85 -1.46 -4.39
CA GLY A 27 -11.82 -0.62 -5.59
C GLY A 27 -10.40 -0.35 -6.15
N ALA A 28 -9.37 -0.98 -5.62
CA ALA A 28 -7.99 -0.77 -6.08
C ALA A 28 -7.77 -1.23 -7.53
N PRO A 29 -6.82 -0.61 -8.25
CA PRO A 29 -6.51 -0.97 -9.62
C PRO A 29 -5.66 -2.24 -9.68
N TRP A 30 -6.20 -3.38 -9.26
CA TRP A 30 -5.46 -4.65 -9.12
C TRP A 30 -4.77 -5.13 -10.40
N LYS A 31 -5.40 -4.92 -11.59
CA LYS A 31 -4.78 -5.26 -12.88
C LYS A 31 -3.50 -4.45 -13.12
N THR A 32 -3.57 -3.13 -12.89
CA THR A 32 -2.42 -2.24 -13.04
C THR A 32 -1.37 -2.52 -11.96
N ALA A 33 -1.80 -2.76 -10.74
CA ALA A 33 -0.90 -3.11 -9.63
C ALA A 33 -0.18 -4.44 -9.89
N GLY A 34 -0.90 -5.46 -10.37
CA GLY A 34 -0.31 -6.75 -10.75
C GLY A 34 0.70 -6.61 -11.89
N ALA A 35 0.38 -5.83 -12.92
CA ALA A 35 1.32 -5.56 -14.01
C ALA A 35 2.58 -4.82 -13.51
N ALA A 36 2.42 -3.80 -12.67
CA ALA A 36 3.55 -3.09 -12.09
C ALA A 36 4.43 -4.00 -11.24
N GLY A 37 3.82 -4.84 -10.40
CA GLY A 37 4.54 -5.84 -9.60
C GLY A 37 5.33 -6.83 -10.46
N ALA A 38 4.71 -7.34 -11.53
CA ALA A 38 5.36 -8.27 -12.45
C ALA A 38 6.53 -7.62 -13.20
N ILE A 39 6.37 -6.37 -13.65
CA ILE A 39 7.43 -5.62 -14.35
C ILE A 39 8.62 -5.38 -13.40
N VAL A 40 8.36 -4.96 -12.16
CA VAL A 40 9.42 -4.71 -11.18
C VAL A 40 10.13 -6.00 -10.80
N ALA A 41 9.39 -7.08 -10.51
CA ALA A 41 9.99 -8.37 -10.20
C ALA A 41 10.81 -8.92 -11.37
N GLY A 42 10.29 -8.87 -12.60
CA GLY A 42 10.98 -9.32 -13.79
C GLY A 42 12.22 -8.48 -14.10
N GLY A 43 12.13 -7.17 -13.95
CA GLY A 43 13.27 -6.25 -14.14
C GLY A 43 14.37 -6.50 -13.11
N ASP A 44 14.02 -6.62 -11.84
CA ASP A 44 14.97 -6.90 -10.76
C ASP A 44 15.66 -8.26 -10.98
N LEU A 45 14.88 -9.29 -11.34
CA LEU A 45 15.42 -10.62 -11.66
C LEU A 45 16.39 -10.57 -12.84
N ALA A 46 16.04 -9.83 -13.91
CA ALA A 46 16.90 -9.68 -15.08
C ALA A 46 18.22 -8.98 -14.73
N LEU A 47 18.18 -7.95 -13.89
CA LEU A 47 19.39 -7.26 -13.42
C LEU A 47 20.30 -8.19 -12.60
N HIS A 48 19.73 -8.99 -11.69
CA HIS A 48 20.50 -9.96 -10.92
C HIS A 48 21.11 -11.06 -11.81
N LEU A 49 20.37 -11.55 -12.82
CA LEU A 49 20.88 -12.50 -13.80
C LEU A 49 22.03 -11.91 -14.62
N ALA A 50 21.92 -10.67 -15.04
CA ALA A 50 23.01 -9.96 -15.74
C ALA A 50 24.25 -9.80 -14.85
N GLY A 51 24.07 -9.71 -13.52
CA GLY A 51 25.13 -9.72 -12.51
C GLY A 51 25.69 -11.12 -12.18
N GLY A 52 25.22 -12.17 -12.84
CA GLY A 52 25.71 -13.54 -12.67
C GLY A 52 25.16 -14.28 -11.46
N HIS A 53 24.09 -13.82 -10.83
CA HIS A 53 23.47 -14.51 -9.69
C HIS A 53 21.93 -14.47 -9.74
N LEU A 54 21.31 -15.49 -9.15
CA LEU A 54 19.86 -15.64 -9.06
C LEU A 54 19.37 -15.15 -7.68
N ALA A 55 18.63 -14.06 -7.66
CA ALA A 55 18.05 -13.48 -6.44
C ALA A 55 16.52 -13.48 -6.50
N VAL A 56 15.91 -14.64 -6.66
CA VAL A 56 14.44 -14.79 -6.77
C VAL A 56 13.69 -14.20 -5.58
N PRO A 57 14.10 -14.42 -4.30
CA PRO A 57 13.38 -13.84 -3.17
C PRO A 57 13.38 -12.30 -3.18
N THR A 58 14.49 -11.69 -3.59
CA THR A 58 14.62 -10.22 -3.70
C THR A 58 13.69 -9.68 -4.77
N ALA A 59 13.71 -10.28 -5.96
CA ALA A 59 12.85 -9.89 -7.07
C ALA A 59 11.36 -10.00 -6.73
N LEU A 60 10.95 -11.09 -6.09
CA LEU A 60 9.56 -11.26 -5.63
C LEU A 60 9.18 -10.21 -4.58
N SER A 61 10.06 -9.91 -3.63
CA SER A 61 9.80 -8.88 -2.62
C SER A 61 9.65 -7.50 -3.23
N ALA A 62 10.50 -7.13 -4.19
CA ALA A 62 10.40 -5.89 -4.95
C ALA A 62 9.07 -5.80 -5.73
N GLY A 63 8.66 -6.90 -6.38
CA GLY A 63 7.37 -7.01 -7.06
C GLY A 63 6.18 -6.84 -6.12
N VAL A 64 6.22 -7.42 -4.93
CA VAL A 64 5.17 -7.27 -3.90
C VAL A 64 5.08 -5.81 -3.44
N VAL A 65 6.20 -5.15 -3.19
CA VAL A 65 6.23 -3.72 -2.84
C VAL A 65 5.57 -2.88 -3.92
N ALA A 66 5.95 -3.08 -5.19
CA ALA A 66 5.38 -2.34 -6.31
C ALA A 66 3.87 -2.60 -6.45
N LEU A 67 3.43 -3.85 -6.31
CA LEU A 67 2.02 -4.23 -6.36
C LEU A 67 1.21 -3.48 -5.31
N PHE A 68 1.59 -3.55 -4.04
CA PHE A 68 0.82 -2.92 -2.97
C PHE A 68 0.94 -1.39 -2.95
N ALA A 69 2.08 -0.83 -3.36
CA ALA A 69 2.24 0.62 -3.50
C ALA A 69 1.33 1.17 -4.62
N VAL A 70 1.25 0.48 -5.76
CA VAL A 70 0.37 0.87 -6.87
C VAL A 70 -1.10 0.63 -6.52
N ALA A 71 -1.43 -0.48 -5.85
CA ALA A 71 -2.80 -0.73 -5.38
C ALA A 71 -3.25 0.33 -4.38
N GLY A 72 -2.47 0.59 -3.34
CA GLY A 72 -2.79 1.57 -2.30
C GLY A 72 -2.77 3.01 -2.82
N GLY A 73 -1.67 3.43 -3.44
CA GLY A 73 -1.52 4.78 -4.00
C GLY A 73 -2.53 5.05 -5.12
N GLY A 74 -2.72 4.09 -6.03
CA GLY A 74 -3.69 4.18 -7.12
C GLY A 74 -5.13 4.29 -6.64
N THR A 75 -5.47 3.67 -5.51
CA THR A 75 -6.78 3.81 -4.86
C THR A 75 -7.01 5.27 -4.45
N LEU A 76 -6.03 5.90 -3.81
CA LEU A 76 -6.13 7.29 -3.32
C LEU A 76 -6.17 8.31 -4.46
N LEU A 77 -5.48 8.03 -5.57
CA LEU A 77 -5.42 8.91 -6.74
C LEU A 77 -6.66 8.81 -7.64
N ARG A 78 -7.38 7.69 -7.62
CA ARG A 78 -8.60 7.52 -8.44
C ARG A 78 -9.74 8.39 -7.94
N SER A 79 -10.46 9.01 -8.90
CA SER A 79 -11.64 9.83 -8.62
C SER A 79 -12.90 8.96 -8.41
N GLN A 80 -12.88 8.08 -7.42
CA GLN A 80 -14.06 7.31 -7.04
C GLN A 80 -14.88 8.06 -5.98
N SER A 81 -16.20 8.02 -6.11
CA SER A 81 -17.14 8.55 -5.12
C SER A 81 -17.55 7.45 -4.14
N GLY A 82 -17.60 7.75 -2.85
CA GLY A 82 -18.02 6.81 -1.82
C GLY A 82 -17.54 7.25 -0.43
N ARG A 83 -18.25 6.80 0.61
CA ARG A 83 -17.92 7.13 2.01
C ARG A 83 -16.53 6.63 2.37
N ALA A 84 -16.21 5.37 2.02
CA ALA A 84 -14.92 4.75 2.29
C ALA A 84 -13.75 5.49 1.60
N MET A 85 -13.97 5.93 0.36
CA MET A 85 -12.95 6.65 -0.39
C MET A 85 -12.73 8.07 0.15
N ARG A 86 -13.79 8.76 0.59
CA ARG A 86 -13.64 10.06 1.26
C ARG A 86 -12.85 9.93 2.56
N TRP A 87 -13.16 8.90 3.36
CA TRP A 87 -12.42 8.63 4.59
C TRP A 87 -10.93 8.34 4.30
N ALA A 88 -10.63 7.45 3.33
CA ALA A 88 -9.25 7.11 2.96
C ALA A 88 -8.44 8.34 2.51
N ARG A 89 -9.06 9.27 1.79
CA ARG A 89 -8.41 10.53 1.36
C ARG A 89 -8.21 11.52 2.51
N ASN A 90 -9.12 11.55 3.47
CA ASN A 90 -8.98 12.41 4.64
C ASN A 90 -7.96 11.87 5.64
N HIS A 91 -7.73 10.54 5.63
CA HIS A 91 -6.81 9.86 6.53
C HIS A 91 -5.81 8.97 5.75
N PRO A 92 -4.99 9.54 4.83
CA PRO A 92 -4.15 8.75 3.93
C PRO A 92 -3.15 7.85 4.66
N TRP A 93 -2.62 8.32 5.79
CA TRP A 93 -1.70 7.55 6.61
C TRP A 93 -2.37 6.37 7.34
N ARG A 94 -3.59 6.56 7.84
CA ARG A 94 -4.35 5.46 8.44
C ARG A 94 -4.74 4.41 7.39
N PHE A 95 -5.16 4.86 6.22
CA PHE A 95 -5.44 3.96 5.10
C PHE A 95 -4.19 3.20 4.65
N ALA A 96 -3.01 3.85 4.60
CA ALA A 96 -1.74 3.26 4.17
C ALA A 96 -1.28 2.09 5.05
N LEU A 97 -1.74 2.00 6.31
CA LEU A 97 -1.44 0.86 7.17
C LEU A 97 -1.91 -0.47 6.58
N MET A 98 -3.03 -0.49 5.84
CA MET A 98 -3.57 -1.72 5.29
C MET A 98 -2.69 -2.31 4.18
N PRO A 99 -2.37 -1.59 3.08
CA PRO A 99 -1.47 -2.12 2.07
C PRO A 99 -0.06 -2.35 2.61
N GLY A 100 0.43 -1.53 3.55
CA GLY A 100 1.72 -1.73 4.20
C GLY A 100 1.79 -3.02 5.03
N ALA A 101 0.78 -3.29 5.84
CA ALA A 101 0.68 -4.52 6.62
C ALA A 101 0.52 -5.76 5.71
N ALA A 102 -0.31 -5.67 4.67
CA ALA A 102 -0.48 -6.75 3.71
C ALA A 102 0.84 -7.08 2.99
N ALA A 103 1.57 -6.06 2.53
CA ALA A 103 2.90 -6.24 1.93
C ALA A 103 3.88 -6.89 2.90
N ALA A 104 3.92 -6.43 4.16
CA ALA A 104 4.79 -7.00 5.19
C ALA A 104 4.50 -8.50 5.41
N VAL A 105 3.23 -8.89 5.54
CA VAL A 105 2.84 -10.30 5.71
C VAL A 105 3.29 -11.14 4.50
N VAL A 106 3.03 -10.69 3.28
CA VAL A 106 3.41 -11.43 2.08
C VAL A 106 4.92 -11.56 1.97
N VAL A 107 5.68 -10.47 2.19
CA VAL A 107 7.15 -10.49 2.17
C VAL A 107 7.71 -11.39 3.28
N PHE A 108 7.11 -11.38 4.48
CA PHE A 108 7.50 -12.28 5.55
C PHE A 108 7.38 -13.75 5.14
N VAL A 109 6.21 -14.12 4.61
CA VAL A 109 5.95 -15.49 4.15
C VAL A 109 6.93 -15.89 3.04
N LEU A 110 7.17 -15.03 2.05
CA LEU A 110 8.14 -15.28 0.99
C LEU A 110 9.57 -15.44 1.54
N SER A 111 9.97 -14.58 2.48
CA SER A 111 11.31 -14.62 3.08
C SER A 111 11.54 -15.90 3.90
N VAL A 112 10.51 -16.41 4.56
CA VAL A 112 10.59 -17.64 5.36
C VAL A 112 10.53 -18.90 4.47
N LEU A 113 9.67 -18.91 3.44
CA LEU A 113 9.46 -20.10 2.60
C LEU A 113 10.52 -20.27 1.51
N ILE A 114 10.99 -19.17 0.93
CA ILE A 114 11.88 -19.20 -0.24
C ILE A 114 13.25 -18.59 0.09
N GLY A 115 13.29 -17.70 1.07
CA GLY A 115 14.52 -17.02 1.50
C GLY A 115 15.33 -17.86 2.49
N SER A 116 16.64 -17.62 2.55
CA SER A 116 17.57 -18.24 3.52
C SER A 116 17.71 -17.42 4.82
N SER A 117 16.94 -16.36 4.99
CA SER A 117 17.14 -15.35 6.05
C SER A 117 16.69 -15.79 7.46
N GLY A 118 16.03 -16.94 7.59
CA GLY A 118 15.42 -17.37 8.85
C GLY A 118 14.27 -16.45 9.32
N LEU A 119 13.66 -16.77 10.46
CA LEU A 119 12.51 -16.03 10.99
C LEU A 119 12.83 -14.57 11.34
N ILE A 120 13.97 -14.32 11.98
CA ILE A 120 14.36 -12.97 12.43
C ILE A 120 14.69 -12.08 11.23
N GLY A 121 15.50 -12.58 10.29
CA GLY A 121 15.84 -11.86 9.06
C GLY A 121 14.60 -11.61 8.20
N GLY A 122 13.73 -12.60 8.07
CA GLY A 122 12.45 -12.47 7.37
C GLY A 122 11.53 -11.41 8.00
N ALA A 123 11.46 -11.35 9.34
CA ALA A 123 10.68 -10.33 10.04
C ALA A 123 11.22 -8.92 9.79
N PHE A 124 12.54 -8.73 9.86
CA PHE A 124 13.16 -7.44 9.58
C PHE A 124 12.89 -6.99 8.14
N THR A 125 13.09 -7.89 7.18
CA THR A 125 12.83 -7.64 5.76
C THR A 125 11.36 -7.25 5.53
N ALA A 126 10.44 -7.97 6.15
CA ALA A 126 9.00 -7.72 6.05
C ALA A 126 8.61 -6.34 6.58
N VAL A 127 9.11 -5.97 7.77
CA VAL A 127 8.85 -4.65 8.39
C VAL A 127 9.38 -3.54 7.50
N TRP A 128 10.59 -3.70 6.96
CA TRP A 128 11.19 -2.71 6.06
C TRP A 128 10.33 -2.49 4.80
N HIS A 129 9.96 -3.56 4.10
CA HIS A 129 9.16 -3.48 2.88
C HIS A 129 7.75 -2.96 3.16
N GLY A 130 7.13 -3.38 4.25
CA GLY A 130 5.85 -2.85 4.70
C GLY A 130 5.90 -1.34 4.99
N ALA A 131 6.98 -0.85 5.63
CA ALA A 131 7.20 0.57 5.90
C ALA A 131 7.37 1.38 4.60
N VAL A 132 8.07 0.82 3.60
CA VAL A 132 8.20 1.46 2.27
C VAL A 132 6.84 1.59 1.60
N VAL A 133 6.02 0.53 1.57
CA VAL A 133 4.66 0.57 0.99
C VAL A 133 3.79 1.57 1.75
N TYR A 134 3.84 1.56 3.08
CA TYR A 134 3.14 2.51 3.93
C TYR A 134 3.50 3.97 3.57
N GLY A 135 4.80 4.27 3.50
CA GLY A 135 5.30 5.60 3.15
C GLY A 135 4.86 6.05 1.75
N LEU A 136 5.04 5.20 0.75
CA LEU A 136 4.65 5.51 -0.64
C LEU A 136 3.15 5.75 -0.78
N THR A 137 2.33 4.92 -0.13
CA THR A 137 0.86 5.07 -0.16
C THR A 137 0.42 6.34 0.55
N GLY A 138 0.97 6.63 1.74
CA GLY A 138 0.67 7.84 2.49
C GLY A 138 1.04 9.12 1.73
N LEU A 139 2.23 9.14 1.11
CA LEU A 139 2.69 10.26 0.28
C LEU A 139 1.80 10.45 -0.96
N ALA A 140 1.41 9.38 -1.64
CA ALA A 140 0.48 9.48 -2.77
C ALA A 140 -0.84 10.15 -2.38
N GLY A 141 -1.36 9.84 -1.19
CA GLY A 141 -2.57 10.47 -0.67
C GLY A 141 -2.41 11.96 -0.37
N THR A 142 -1.30 12.37 0.22
CA THR A 142 -1.04 13.79 0.52
C THR A 142 -0.86 14.63 -0.75
N VAL A 143 -0.13 14.11 -1.74
CA VAL A 143 0.08 14.80 -3.03
C VAL A 143 -1.22 14.91 -3.82
N GLY A 144 -2.04 13.85 -3.86
CA GLY A 144 -3.35 13.85 -4.52
C GLY A 144 -4.32 14.88 -3.93
N GLY A 145 -4.31 15.06 -2.60
CA GLY A 145 -5.13 16.05 -1.90
C GLY A 145 -4.73 17.51 -2.20
N SER A 146 -3.44 17.76 -2.39
CA SER A 146 -2.91 19.13 -2.61
C SER A 146 -3.26 19.69 -3.98
N ARG A 147 -3.35 18.86 -5.02
CA ARG A 147 -3.69 19.30 -6.39
C ARG A 147 -5.11 19.84 -6.47
N LYS A 148 -6.06 19.19 -5.80
CA LYS A 148 -7.48 19.60 -5.84
C LYS A 148 -7.78 20.93 -5.14
N ARG A 149 -6.90 21.42 -4.24
CA ARG A 149 -7.03 22.74 -3.59
C ARG A 149 -6.54 23.90 -4.45
N ARG A 150 -5.73 23.62 -5.49
CA ARG A 150 -5.21 24.67 -6.37
C ARG A 150 -6.16 25.00 -7.51
N ASP A 151 -7.07 24.08 -7.83
CA ASP A 151 -8.00 24.20 -8.96
C ASP A 151 -9.41 24.63 -8.50
N ALA A 152 -9.60 24.92 -7.21
CA ALA A 152 -10.84 25.41 -6.60
C ALA A 152 -10.68 26.84 -6.09
#